data_f92296563cdc2c74fa58df45cb954c94
#
_entry.id   f92296563cdc2c74fa58df45cb954c94
#
_cell.length_a   1.000
_cell.length_b   1.000
_cell.length_c   1.000
_cell.angle_alpha   90.00
_cell.angle_beta   90.00
_cell.angle_gamma   90.00
#
_symmetry.space_group_name_H-M   'P 1'
#
loop_
_entity.id
_entity.type
_entity.pdbx_description
1 polymer ?
#
loop_
_entity_poly.entity_id
_entity_poly.type
_entity_poly.pdbx_seq_one_letter_code
_entity_poly.pdbx_strand_id
1 'polypeptide(L)'
;MTSSISAAETTASDTILDLRQKLTRHPLYQRIDSMEALRCFMESHVFAVWDFMSLVHAMKRHLSPQRQLWTPGPSPAHLRTVYEILRDEETDSWPHPADGTLHTTSHFEMYRMAMSEVGADTRAIDEFVGHASRSSTVPEDVAL
;
A
#
# COMPACT_ATOMS: atom_id res chain seq x y z
N MET A 1 -17.65 -25.28 19.63
CA MET A 1 -16.55 -24.75 20.47
C MET A 1 -16.42 -23.28 20.14
N THR A 2 -17.01 -22.43 20.96
CA THR A 2 -16.94 -20.97 20.82
C THR A 2 -15.57 -20.51 21.32
N SER A 3 -14.74 -20.01 20.40
CA SER A 3 -13.43 -19.45 20.73
C SER A 3 -13.65 -18.19 21.58
N SER A 4 -13.21 -18.20 22.81
CA SER A 4 -13.20 -17.02 23.68
C SER A 4 -12.15 -16.04 23.11
N ILE A 5 -12.60 -14.96 22.50
CA ILE A 5 -11.73 -13.83 22.16
C ILE A 5 -11.15 -13.29 23.46
N SER A 6 -9.81 -13.13 23.54
CA SER A 6 -9.18 -12.69 24.78
C SER A 6 -9.52 -11.21 25.04
N ALA A 7 -9.55 -10.80 26.32
CA ALA A 7 -9.81 -9.40 26.69
C ALA A 7 -8.80 -8.42 26.05
N ALA A 8 -7.56 -8.87 25.81
CA ALA A 8 -6.53 -8.09 25.13
C ALA A 8 -6.86 -7.85 23.64
N GLU A 9 -7.41 -8.85 22.96
CA GLU A 9 -7.84 -8.71 21.54
C GLU A 9 -9.02 -7.76 21.42
N THR A 10 -9.97 -7.81 22.35
CA THR A 10 -11.12 -6.88 22.41
C THR A 10 -10.64 -5.44 22.61
N THR A 11 -9.72 -5.20 23.56
CA THR A 11 -9.17 -3.86 23.84
C THR A 11 -8.39 -3.31 22.63
N ALA A 12 -7.60 -4.15 21.93
CA ALA A 12 -6.88 -3.75 20.73
C ALA A 12 -7.85 -3.38 19.59
N SER A 13 -8.91 -4.16 19.40
CA SER A 13 -9.94 -3.90 18.40
C SER A 13 -10.67 -2.58 18.68
N ASP A 14 -11.06 -2.31 19.93
CA ASP A 14 -11.72 -1.06 20.32
C ASP A 14 -10.83 0.16 20.10
N THR A 15 -9.53 0.03 20.40
CA THR A 15 -8.53 1.08 20.15
C THR A 15 -8.40 1.37 18.65
N ILE A 16 -8.36 0.36 17.79
CA ILE A 16 -8.29 0.51 16.33
C ILE A 16 -9.55 1.21 15.81
N LEU A 17 -10.73 0.85 16.29
CA LEU A 17 -11.98 1.48 15.88
C LEU A 17 -12.02 2.97 16.27
N ASP A 18 -11.57 3.33 17.48
CA ASP A 18 -11.48 4.72 17.93
C ASP A 18 -10.51 5.53 17.05
N LEU A 19 -9.32 4.98 16.77
CA LEU A 19 -8.33 5.61 15.89
C LEU A 19 -8.86 5.79 14.46
N ARG A 20 -9.57 4.80 13.92
CA ARG A 20 -10.23 4.91 12.61
C ARG A 20 -11.27 6.02 12.59
N GLN A 21 -12.09 6.15 13.63
CA GLN A 21 -13.07 7.24 13.73
C GLN A 21 -12.40 8.61 13.81
N LYS A 22 -11.28 8.73 14.52
CA LYS A 22 -10.49 9.97 14.59
C LYS A 22 -9.90 10.33 13.24
N LEU A 23 -9.38 9.34 12.51
CA LEU A 23 -8.85 9.55 11.15
C LEU A 23 -9.94 10.01 10.18
N THR A 24 -11.09 9.33 10.13
CA THR A 24 -12.18 9.69 9.20
C THR A 24 -12.79 11.06 9.47
N ARG A 25 -12.63 11.59 10.69
CA ARG A 25 -13.09 12.93 11.07
C ARG A 25 -11.96 13.96 11.14
N HIS A 26 -10.76 13.60 10.64
CA HIS A 26 -9.61 14.49 10.73
C HIS A 26 -9.86 15.78 9.95
N PRO A 27 -9.55 16.96 10.53
CA PRO A 27 -9.80 18.27 9.89
C PRO A 27 -9.10 18.46 8.55
N LEU A 28 -8.09 17.68 8.24
CA LEU A 28 -7.40 17.66 6.94
C LEU A 28 -8.38 17.50 5.77
N TYR A 29 -9.32 16.55 5.89
CA TYR A 29 -10.29 16.29 4.82
C TYR A 29 -11.23 17.47 4.54
N GLN A 30 -11.47 18.33 5.53
CA GLN A 30 -12.26 19.55 5.37
C GLN A 30 -11.49 20.69 4.70
N ARG A 31 -10.16 20.56 4.60
CA ARG A 31 -9.27 21.54 3.96
C ARG A 31 -8.94 21.22 2.51
N ILE A 32 -9.36 20.05 2.02
CA ILE A 32 -9.22 19.69 0.60
C ILE A 32 -10.46 20.20 -0.12
N ASP A 33 -10.57 21.53 -0.24
CA ASP A 33 -11.73 22.25 -0.80
C ASP A 33 -11.44 22.93 -2.14
N SER A 34 -10.23 22.76 -2.64
CA SER A 34 -9.77 23.33 -3.91
C SER A 34 -8.81 22.37 -4.64
N MET A 35 -8.64 22.59 -5.94
CA MET A 35 -7.67 21.82 -6.73
C MET A 35 -6.23 22.02 -6.25
N GLU A 36 -5.89 23.20 -5.76
CA GLU A 36 -4.58 23.48 -5.19
C GLU A 36 -4.35 22.69 -3.90
N ALA A 37 -5.35 22.69 -2.99
CA ALA A 37 -5.28 21.90 -1.76
C ALA A 37 -5.22 20.38 -2.07
N LEU A 38 -5.95 19.91 -3.09
CA LEU A 38 -5.89 18.52 -3.53
C LEU A 38 -4.49 18.14 -4.03
N ARG A 39 -3.87 18.97 -4.89
CA ARG A 39 -2.51 18.75 -5.37
C ARG A 39 -1.51 18.67 -4.22
N CYS A 40 -1.53 19.65 -3.34
CA CYS A 40 -0.66 19.66 -2.16
C CYS A 40 -0.85 18.42 -1.26
N PHE A 41 -2.09 17.99 -1.07
CA PHE A 41 -2.38 16.74 -0.35
C PHE A 41 -1.79 15.53 -1.06
N MET A 42 -2.02 15.38 -2.37
CA MET A 42 -1.58 14.23 -3.14
C MET A 42 -0.05 14.12 -3.19
N GLU A 43 0.66 15.25 -3.33
CA GLU A 43 2.13 15.32 -3.33
C GLU A 43 2.75 14.80 -2.02
N SER A 44 2.03 14.93 -0.91
CA SER A 44 2.46 14.37 0.38
C SER A 44 1.96 12.95 0.60
N HIS A 45 0.70 12.68 0.25
CA HIS A 45 0.03 11.42 0.53
C HIS A 45 0.57 10.25 -0.32
N VAL A 46 1.12 10.53 -1.50
CA VAL A 46 1.71 9.51 -2.37
C VAL A 46 2.81 8.69 -1.69
N PHE A 47 3.55 9.29 -0.77
CA PHE A 47 4.56 8.58 0.03
C PHE A 47 3.91 7.57 0.99
N ALA A 48 2.73 7.87 1.54
CA ALA A 48 1.98 6.92 2.36
C ALA A 48 1.42 5.76 1.53
N VAL A 49 1.02 6.00 0.28
CA VAL A 49 0.62 4.95 -0.66
C VAL A 49 1.79 4.02 -0.94
N TRP A 50 2.97 4.57 -1.24
CA TRP A 50 4.18 3.77 -1.45
C TRP A 50 4.60 2.98 -0.19
N ASP A 51 4.52 3.61 0.97
CA ASP A 51 4.88 2.99 2.26
C ASP A 51 3.95 1.84 2.59
N PHE A 52 2.65 1.98 2.34
CA PHE A 52 1.68 0.90 2.48
C PHE A 52 2.03 -0.32 1.60
N MET A 53 2.34 -0.11 0.33
CA MET A 53 2.79 -1.17 -0.57
C MET A 53 4.05 -1.87 -0.03
N SER A 54 5.02 -1.08 0.42
CA SER A 54 6.27 -1.59 1.01
C SER A 54 6.02 -2.42 2.27
N LEU A 55 5.08 -1.99 3.13
CA LEU A 55 4.67 -2.70 4.33
C LEU A 55 4.02 -4.05 4.00
N VAL A 56 3.08 -4.09 3.06
CA VAL A 56 2.41 -5.35 2.67
C VAL A 56 3.42 -6.35 2.09
N HIS A 57 4.38 -5.88 1.27
CA HIS A 57 5.48 -6.71 0.78
C HIS A 57 6.41 -7.20 1.91
N ALA A 58 6.68 -6.39 2.92
CA ALA A 58 7.45 -6.81 4.08
C ALA A 58 6.71 -7.90 4.88
N MET A 59 5.40 -7.76 5.06
CA MET A 59 4.55 -8.78 5.68
C MET A 59 4.59 -10.10 4.89
N LYS A 60 4.46 -10.03 3.55
CA LYS A 60 4.59 -11.21 2.68
C LYS A 60 5.93 -11.92 2.89
N ARG A 61 7.05 -11.17 2.88
CA ARG A 61 8.38 -11.74 3.10
C ARG A 61 8.52 -12.39 4.48
N HIS A 62 7.92 -11.80 5.49
CA HIS A 62 7.93 -12.35 6.85
C HIS A 62 7.12 -13.65 6.96
N LEU A 63 5.92 -13.69 6.37
CA LEU A 63 5.03 -14.86 6.42
C LEU A 63 5.41 -15.97 5.46
N SER A 64 6.08 -15.65 4.36
CA SER A 64 6.56 -16.59 3.35
C SER A 64 7.96 -16.20 2.90
N PRO A 65 9.00 -16.53 3.68
CA PRO A 65 10.38 -16.22 3.33
C PRO A 65 10.75 -16.82 1.98
N GLN A 66 11.35 -16.01 1.12
CA GLN A 66 11.87 -16.44 -0.18
C GLN A 66 13.03 -17.41 0.05
N ARG A 67 12.87 -18.64 -0.38
CA ARG A 67 13.89 -19.69 -0.38
C ARG A 67 14.07 -20.22 -1.79
N GLN A 68 15.20 -20.86 -2.07
CA GLN A 68 15.44 -21.45 -3.39
C GLN A 68 14.37 -22.50 -3.78
N LEU A 69 13.89 -23.26 -2.80
CA LEU A 69 12.79 -24.20 -2.98
C LEU A 69 11.60 -23.78 -2.08
N TRP A 70 10.40 -23.97 -2.60
CA TRP A 70 9.19 -23.68 -1.84
C TRP A 70 9.07 -24.58 -0.61
N THR A 71 8.72 -23.96 0.52
CA THR A 71 8.35 -24.65 1.76
C THR A 71 7.09 -24.01 2.34
N PRO A 72 6.21 -24.79 3.01
CA PRO A 72 5.01 -24.22 3.62
C PRO A 72 5.38 -23.18 4.69
N GLY A 73 4.67 -22.05 4.67
CA GLY A 73 4.81 -20.99 5.67
C GLY A 73 4.11 -21.35 6.99
N PRO A 74 4.46 -20.64 8.09
CA PRO A 74 3.95 -20.93 9.43
C PRO A 74 2.47 -20.58 9.62
N SER A 75 1.91 -19.69 8.84
CA SER A 75 0.54 -19.19 9.00
C SER A 75 -0.17 -19.00 7.66
N PRO A 76 -0.75 -20.08 7.08
CA PRO A 76 -1.47 -19.99 5.79
C PRO A 76 -2.63 -18.99 5.80
N ALA A 77 -3.34 -18.84 6.93
CA ALA A 77 -4.47 -17.92 7.05
C ALA A 77 -4.03 -16.46 6.92
N HIS A 78 -2.98 -16.04 7.64
CA HIS A 78 -2.43 -14.69 7.51
C HIS A 78 -1.81 -14.45 6.14
N LEU A 79 -1.15 -15.45 5.59
CA LEU A 79 -0.58 -15.37 4.25
C LEU A 79 -1.67 -15.17 3.18
N ARG A 80 -2.81 -15.84 3.33
CA ARG A 80 -3.97 -15.65 2.47
C ARG A 80 -4.43 -14.19 2.47
N THR A 81 -4.62 -13.58 3.65
CA THR A 81 -5.02 -12.18 3.77
C THR A 81 -4.04 -11.24 3.07
N VAL A 82 -2.72 -11.47 3.26
CA VAL A 82 -1.70 -10.67 2.60
C VAL A 82 -1.74 -10.82 1.08
N TYR A 83 -1.97 -12.02 0.55
CA TYR A 83 -2.10 -12.24 -0.89
C TYR A 83 -3.39 -11.60 -1.47
N GLU A 84 -4.49 -11.60 -0.73
CA GLU A 84 -5.71 -10.91 -1.14
C GLU A 84 -5.47 -9.41 -1.25
N ILE A 85 -4.81 -8.80 -0.27
CA ILE A 85 -4.41 -7.37 -0.33
C ILE A 85 -3.47 -7.13 -1.52
N LEU A 86 -2.40 -7.91 -1.66
CA LEU A 86 -1.44 -7.73 -2.75
C LEU A 86 -2.09 -7.85 -4.13
N ARG A 87 -3.02 -8.79 -4.29
CA ARG A 87 -3.76 -8.93 -5.56
C ARG A 87 -4.52 -7.64 -5.88
N ASP A 88 -5.23 -7.10 -4.90
CA ASP A 88 -6.06 -5.91 -5.10
C ASP A 88 -5.19 -4.66 -5.32
N GLU A 89 -4.03 -4.57 -4.65
CA GLU A 89 -3.15 -3.42 -4.72
C GLU A 89 -2.19 -3.44 -5.93
N GLU A 90 -1.76 -4.61 -6.40
CA GLU A 90 -0.79 -4.73 -7.50
C GLU A 90 -1.42 -5.00 -8.87
N THR A 91 -2.66 -5.49 -8.91
CA THR A 91 -3.30 -5.94 -10.14
C THR A 91 -4.72 -5.40 -10.29
N ASP A 92 -4.92 -4.17 -9.86
CA ASP A 92 -6.20 -3.50 -10.04
C ASP A 92 -6.43 -3.08 -11.51
N SER A 93 -7.64 -2.74 -11.84
CA SER A 93 -8.04 -2.42 -13.20
C SER A 93 -8.40 -0.95 -13.34
N TRP A 94 -7.68 -0.26 -14.23
CA TRP A 94 -7.89 1.13 -14.55
C TRP A 94 -8.40 1.29 -16.00
N PRO A 95 -9.52 1.97 -16.25
CA PRO A 95 -9.96 2.28 -17.61
C PRO A 95 -9.05 3.35 -18.23
N HIS A 96 -8.45 3.04 -19.37
CA HIS A 96 -7.62 3.99 -20.10
C HIS A 96 -8.45 5.20 -20.57
N PRO A 97 -8.02 6.44 -20.31
CA PRO A 97 -8.83 7.63 -20.61
C PRO A 97 -9.19 7.81 -22.10
N ALA A 98 -8.36 7.34 -23.02
CA ALA A 98 -8.54 7.55 -24.44
C ALA A 98 -9.53 6.58 -25.10
N ASP A 99 -9.63 5.33 -24.64
CA ASP A 99 -10.38 4.28 -25.33
C ASP A 99 -11.24 3.40 -24.39
N GLY A 100 -11.14 3.62 -23.07
CA GLY A 100 -11.88 2.87 -22.07
C GLY A 100 -11.43 1.42 -21.89
N THR A 101 -10.32 0.99 -22.53
CA THR A 101 -9.76 -0.34 -22.30
C THR A 101 -9.28 -0.49 -20.88
N LEU A 102 -9.53 -1.66 -20.26
CA LEU A 102 -9.05 -1.93 -18.91
C LEU A 102 -7.57 -2.32 -18.95
N HIS A 103 -6.76 -1.55 -18.26
CA HIS A 103 -5.36 -1.86 -18.02
C HIS A 103 -5.19 -2.36 -16.59
N THR A 104 -4.42 -3.43 -16.42
CA THR A 104 -4.02 -3.87 -15.09
C THR A 104 -2.81 -3.06 -14.64
N THR A 105 -2.92 -2.47 -13.46
CA THR A 105 -1.88 -1.62 -12.88
C THR A 105 -1.92 -1.68 -11.35
N SER A 106 -0.89 -1.18 -10.68
CA SER A 106 -0.90 -1.06 -9.22
C SER A 106 -1.66 0.18 -8.76
N HIS A 107 -2.20 0.14 -7.54
CA HIS A 107 -2.77 1.31 -6.87
C HIS A 107 -1.80 2.49 -6.80
N PHE A 108 -0.52 2.21 -6.59
CA PHE A 108 0.52 3.25 -6.58
C PHE A 108 0.61 3.96 -7.95
N GLU A 109 0.59 3.21 -9.05
CA GLU A 109 0.64 3.81 -10.38
C GLU A 109 -0.67 4.51 -10.76
N MET A 110 -1.83 3.96 -10.36
CA MET A 110 -3.12 4.65 -10.49
C MET A 110 -3.11 5.99 -9.75
N TYR A 111 -2.55 6.03 -8.54
CA TYR A 111 -2.43 7.26 -7.78
C TYR A 111 -1.54 8.29 -8.49
N ARG A 112 -0.41 7.87 -9.07
CA ARG A 112 0.47 8.73 -9.86
C ARG A 112 -0.19 9.24 -11.14
N MET A 113 -0.98 8.42 -11.82
CA MET A 113 -1.78 8.86 -12.97
C MET A 113 -2.79 9.93 -12.55
N ALA A 114 -3.53 9.71 -11.46
CA ALA A 114 -4.46 10.69 -10.91
C ALA A 114 -3.75 11.99 -10.50
N MET A 115 -2.55 11.92 -9.91
CA MET A 115 -1.71 13.11 -9.65
C MET A 115 -1.42 13.90 -10.92
N SER A 116 -1.05 13.22 -11.98
CA SER A 116 -0.76 13.85 -13.28
C SER A 116 -2.01 14.50 -13.88
N GLU A 117 -3.16 13.87 -13.79
CA GLU A 117 -4.44 14.39 -14.28
C GLU A 117 -4.84 15.70 -13.58
N VAL A 118 -4.63 15.80 -12.27
CA VAL A 118 -4.91 17.02 -11.52
C VAL A 118 -3.79 18.05 -11.58
N GLY A 119 -2.65 17.71 -12.20
CA GLY A 119 -1.47 18.57 -12.30
C GLY A 119 -0.67 18.71 -11.01
N ALA A 120 -0.66 17.69 -10.16
CA ALA A 120 0.21 17.58 -8.99
C ALA A 120 1.64 17.20 -9.40
N ASP A 121 2.63 17.60 -8.60
CA ASP A 121 4.04 17.33 -8.88
C ASP A 121 4.44 15.92 -8.43
N THR A 122 4.89 15.09 -9.37
CA THR A 122 5.34 13.71 -9.09
C THR A 122 6.85 13.58 -8.91
N ARG A 123 7.64 14.64 -9.16
CA ARG A 123 9.12 14.54 -9.18
C ARG A 123 9.71 14.00 -7.89
N ALA A 124 9.20 14.45 -6.75
CA ALA A 124 9.72 14.04 -5.44
C ALA A 124 9.52 12.52 -5.18
N ILE A 125 8.35 11.98 -5.51
CA ILE A 125 8.09 10.55 -5.35
C ILE A 125 8.86 9.73 -6.40
N ASP A 126 9.01 10.23 -7.63
CA ASP A 126 9.75 9.56 -8.70
C ASP A 126 11.24 9.43 -8.34
N GLU A 127 11.85 10.50 -7.83
CA GLU A 127 13.22 10.50 -7.32
C GLU A 127 13.38 9.53 -6.14
N PHE A 128 12.44 9.57 -5.19
CA PHE A 128 12.47 8.69 -4.02
C PHE A 128 12.39 7.21 -4.41
N VAL A 129 11.45 6.82 -5.27
CA VAL A 129 11.31 5.44 -5.76
C VAL A 129 12.55 5.03 -6.56
N GLY A 130 13.09 5.92 -7.38
CA GLY A 130 14.33 5.68 -8.11
C GLY A 130 15.53 5.43 -7.19
N HIS A 131 15.62 6.12 -6.05
CA HIS A 131 16.64 5.85 -5.01
C HIS A 131 16.39 4.52 -4.30
N ALA A 132 15.15 4.25 -3.88
CA ALA A 132 14.78 3.01 -3.20
C ALA A 132 15.09 1.78 -4.07
N SER A 133 14.78 1.85 -5.37
CA SER A 133 15.05 0.77 -6.33
C SER A 133 16.53 0.46 -6.47
N ARG A 134 17.39 1.48 -6.49
CA ARG A 134 18.86 1.29 -6.55
C ARG A 134 19.44 0.73 -5.26
N SER A 135 18.87 1.09 -4.12
CA SER A 135 19.32 0.63 -2.80
C SER A 135 18.86 -0.80 -2.48
N SER A 136 17.83 -1.27 -3.17
CA SER A 136 17.26 -2.62 -3.00
C SER A 136 17.95 -3.69 -3.84
N THR A 137 18.96 -3.35 -4.64
CA THR A 137 19.78 -4.37 -5.31
C THR A 137 20.57 -5.12 -4.24
N VAL A 138 20.11 -6.35 -3.92
CA VAL A 138 20.90 -7.30 -3.12
C VAL A 138 22.22 -7.50 -3.88
N PRO A 139 23.39 -7.35 -3.22
CA PRO A 139 24.66 -7.64 -3.85
C PRO A 139 24.64 -9.07 -4.40
N GLU A 140 25.07 -9.26 -5.66
CA GLU A 140 25.12 -10.58 -6.32
C GLU A 140 25.97 -11.61 -5.52
N ASP A 141 26.78 -11.15 -4.61
CA ASP A 141 27.69 -11.95 -3.78
C ASP A 141 26.98 -12.77 -2.65
N VAL A 142 25.66 -12.64 -2.50
CA VAL A 142 24.85 -13.39 -1.51
C VAL A 142 23.99 -14.47 -2.15
N ALA A 143 24.13 -14.73 -3.43
CA ALA A 143 23.54 -15.86 -4.14
C ALA A 143 24.41 -17.11 -3.94
N LEU A 144 24.29 -17.76 -2.78
CA LEU A 144 24.77 -19.12 -2.53
C LEU A 144 23.58 -20.06 -2.37
#